data_685fc55b78b166b1e3f41060c3dfcd9d
#
_entry.id   685fc55b78b166b1e3f41060c3dfcd9d
#
_cell.length_a   1.000
_cell.length_b   1.000
_cell.length_c   1.000
_cell.angle_alpha   90.00
_cell.angle_beta   90.00
_cell.angle_gamma   90.00
#
_symmetry.space_group_name_H-M   'P 1'
#
loop_
_entity.id
_entity.type
_entity.pdbx_description
1 polymer ?
#
loop_
_entity_poly.entity_id
_entity_poly.type
_entity_poly.pdbx_seq_one_letter_code
_entity_poly.pdbx_strand_id
1 'polypeptide(L)'
;MSRERLAYQWARIRAIGWLLLNRHAQAQAVFDQMLARWPGDGYALASRSHVRAQLGRRDDAIADLQALVAAHPSRSASDWFNLAFMLEEDSRFEEAEAAFRRAVALNPGLDRAWYGLGLTLIRLQRPDEAVAALKRNTELQPMSPYGWYQLARVQFERHEPEETKKIIRHLKGFDPKVAKQLERETGLAA
;
A
#
# COMPACT_ATOMS: atom_id res chain seq x y z
N MET A 1 11.38 -36.38 6.33
CA MET A 1 10.90 -35.04 6.75
C MET A 1 10.90 -34.99 8.28
N SER A 2 11.40 -33.90 8.89
CA SER A 2 11.35 -33.79 10.36
C SER A 2 9.90 -33.62 10.84
N ARG A 3 9.62 -34.10 12.09
CA ARG A 3 8.29 -33.94 12.71
C ARG A 3 7.86 -32.46 12.77
N GLU A 4 8.81 -31.57 12.97
CA GLU A 4 8.59 -30.11 12.94
C GLU A 4 8.07 -29.61 11.59
N ARG A 5 8.70 -30.05 10.51
CA ARG A 5 8.31 -29.65 9.14
C ARG A 5 6.90 -30.14 8.78
N LEU A 6 6.55 -31.33 9.22
CA LEU A 6 5.19 -31.88 9.05
C LEU A 6 4.18 -31.04 9.86
N ALA A 7 4.47 -30.76 11.13
CA ALA A 7 3.59 -29.94 11.98
C ALA A 7 3.33 -28.54 11.37
N TYR A 8 4.38 -27.90 10.83
CA TYR A 8 4.26 -26.63 10.13
C TYR A 8 3.35 -26.70 8.90
N GLN A 9 3.57 -27.70 8.04
CA GLN A 9 2.75 -27.88 6.83
C GLN A 9 1.29 -28.16 7.17
N TRP A 10 1.02 -29.00 8.17
CA TRP A 10 -0.34 -29.24 8.64
C TRP A 10 -1.03 -27.99 9.19
N ALA A 11 -0.33 -27.17 9.95
CA ALA A 11 -0.88 -25.91 10.43
C ALA A 11 -1.25 -25.00 9.25
N ARG A 12 -0.38 -24.86 8.24
CA ARG A 12 -0.69 -24.07 7.04
C ARG A 12 -1.92 -24.59 6.30
N ILE A 13 -2.01 -25.90 6.07
CA ILE A 13 -3.16 -26.51 5.37
C ILE A 13 -4.46 -26.21 6.14
N ARG A 14 -4.45 -26.37 7.48
CA ARG A 14 -5.62 -26.05 8.32
C ARG A 14 -6.01 -24.59 8.22
N ALA A 15 -5.04 -23.67 8.28
CA ALA A 15 -5.29 -22.23 8.15
C ALA A 15 -5.91 -21.90 6.78
N ILE A 16 -5.35 -22.43 5.70
CA ILE A 16 -5.88 -22.26 4.34
C ILE A 16 -7.30 -22.81 4.25
N GLY A 17 -7.57 -23.99 4.81
CA GLY A 17 -8.91 -24.58 4.83
C GLY A 17 -9.94 -23.66 5.52
N TRP A 18 -9.60 -23.07 6.66
CA TRP A 18 -10.48 -22.11 7.33
C TRP A 18 -10.68 -20.83 6.54
N LEU A 19 -9.64 -20.32 5.85
CA LEU A 19 -9.75 -19.15 4.99
C LEU A 19 -10.68 -19.41 3.80
N LEU A 20 -10.57 -20.57 3.15
CA LEU A 20 -11.45 -20.96 2.03
C LEU A 20 -12.92 -21.06 2.47
N LEU A 21 -13.17 -21.43 3.72
CA LEU A 21 -14.50 -21.48 4.32
C LEU A 21 -14.96 -20.12 4.89
N ASN A 22 -14.20 -19.05 4.67
CA ASN A 22 -14.44 -17.70 5.23
C ASN A 22 -14.55 -17.70 6.78
N ARG A 23 -13.87 -18.63 7.44
CA ARG A 23 -13.86 -18.79 8.90
C ARG A 23 -12.63 -18.09 9.50
N HIS A 24 -12.65 -16.74 9.45
CA HIS A 24 -11.50 -15.90 9.84
C HIS A 24 -11.06 -16.11 11.29
N ALA A 25 -11.98 -16.25 12.25
CA ALA A 25 -11.63 -16.48 13.66
C ALA A 25 -10.88 -17.81 13.88
N GLN A 26 -11.31 -18.89 13.17
CA GLN A 26 -10.64 -20.18 13.23
C GLN A 26 -9.27 -20.14 12.55
N ALA A 27 -9.15 -19.43 11.42
CA ALA A 27 -7.87 -19.22 10.76
C ALA A 27 -6.89 -18.47 11.67
N GLN A 28 -7.36 -17.39 12.32
CA GLN A 28 -6.56 -16.63 13.28
C GLN A 28 -6.03 -17.53 14.40
N ALA A 29 -6.87 -18.36 15.02
CA ALA A 29 -6.46 -19.26 16.08
C ALA A 29 -5.34 -20.24 15.64
N VAL A 30 -5.35 -20.66 14.36
CA VAL A 30 -4.27 -21.48 13.81
C VAL A 30 -2.97 -20.66 13.68
N PHE A 31 -3.05 -19.42 13.19
CA PHE A 31 -1.88 -18.53 13.10
C PHE A 31 -1.32 -18.17 14.47
N ASP A 32 -2.18 -18.01 15.49
CA ASP A 32 -1.75 -17.80 16.88
C ASP A 32 -0.95 -19.01 17.39
N GLN A 33 -1.42 -20.25 17.11
CA GLN A 33 -0.67 -21.47 17.44
C GLN A 33 0.66 -21.57 16.68
N MET A 34 0.67 -21.16 15.40
CA MET A 34 1.92 -21.13 14.61
C MET A 34 2.92 -20.16 15.22
N LEU A 35 2.50 -18.96 15.57
CA LEU A 35 3.38 -17.92 16.10
C LEU A 35 3.82 -18.21 17.55
N ALA A 36 3.03 -18.95 18.34
CA ALA A 36 3.46 -19.45 19.63
C ALA A 36 4.65 -20.45 19.50
N ARG A 37 4.69 -21.21 18.39
CA ARG A 37 5.75 -22.18 18.12
C ARG A 37 6.90 -21.60 17.28
N TRP A 38 6.59 -20.69 16.37
CA TRP A 38 7.52 -20.04 15.44
C TRP A 38 7.28 -18.50 15.45
N PRO A 39 7.75 -17.78 16.48
CA PRO A 39 7.38 -16.37 16.71
C PRO A 39 7.72 -15.40 15.56
N GLY A 40 8.79 -15.70 14.80
CA GLY A 40 9.22 -14.88 13.66
C GLY A 40 8.70 -15.38 12.31
N ASP A 41 7.74 -16.32 12.27
CA ASP A 41 7.29 -16.88 10.98
C ASP A 41 6.60 -15.84 10.11
N GLY A 42 7.27 -15.47 9.01
CA GLY A 42 6.81 -14.40 8.11
C GLY A 42 5.50 -14.73 7.37
N TYR A 43 5.20 -16.02 7.14
CA TYR A 43 3.93 -16.43 6.55
C TYR A 43 2.79 -16.26 7.56
N ALA A 44 2.98 -16.71 8.79
CA ALA A 44 1.96 -16.63 9.82
C ALA A 44 1.68 -15.18 10.22
N LEU A 45 2.72 -14.33 10.35
CA LEU A 45 2.57 -12.90 10.62
C LEU A 45 1.78 -12.19 9.50
N ALA A 46 2.18 -12.37 8.24
CA ALA A 46 1.49 -11.77 7.11
C ALA A 46 0.03 -12.22 6.98
N SER A 47 -0.21 -13.53 7.19
CA SER A 47 -1.56 -14.09 7.08
C SER A 47 -2.44 -13.68 8.25
N ARG A 48 -1.90 -13.62 9.47
CA ARG A 48 -2.66 -13.19 10.65
C ARG A 48 -3.01 -11.70 10.57
N SER A 49 -2.08 -10.86 10.10
CA SER A 49 -2.38 -9.44 9.89
C SER A 49 -3.55 -9.24 8.93
N HIS A 50 -3.56 -9.97 7.80
CA HIS A 50 -4.67 -9.92 6.86
C HIS A 50 -6.00 -10.34 7.49
N VAL A 51 -6.01 -11.44 8.23
CA VAL A 51 -7.21 -11.93 8.93
C VAL A 51 -7.69 -10.94 9.98
N ARG A 52 -6.78 -10.33 10.76
CA ARG A 52 -7.10 -9.30 11.76
C ARG A 52 -7.71 -8.06 11.12
N ALA A 53 -7.17 -7.62 9.98
CA ALA A 53 -7.75 -6.53 9.21
C ALA A 53 -9.18 -6.85 8.74
N GLN A 54 -9.43 -8.07 8.24
CA GLN A 54 -10.78 -8.52 7.85
C GLN A 54 -11.76 -8.58 9.04
N LEU A 55 -11.27 -8.81 10.25
CA LEU A 55 -12.05 -8.79 11.49
C LEU A 55 -12.18 -7.39 12.10
N GLY A 56 -11.70 -6.35 11.45
CA GLY A 56 -11.72 -4.97 11.93
C GLY A 56 -10.71 -4.68 13.05
N ARG A 57 -9.78 -5.59 13.33
CA ARG A 57 -8.76 -5.47 14.37
C ARG A 57 -7.50 -4.81 13.81
N ARG A 58 -7.63 -3.52 13.46
CA ARG A 58 -6.60 -2.78 12.71
C ARG A 58 -5.29 -2.68 13.47
N ASP A 59 -5.31 -2.29 14.73
CA ASP A 59 -4.09 -2.14 15.54
C ASP A 59 -3.30 -3.45 15.66
N ASP A 60 -4.01 -4.55 15.86
CA ASP A 60 -3.39 -5.87 15.91
C ASP A 60 -2.79 -6.29 14.56
N ALA A 61 -3.43 -5.90 13.45
CA ALA A 61 -2.92 -6.15 12.11
C ALA A 61 -1.65 -5.33 11.83
N ILE A 62 -1.62 -4.06 12.23
CA ILE A 62 -0.43 -3.21 12.16
C ILE A 62 0.70 -3.79 13.00
N ALA A 63 0.43 -4.23 14.23
CA ALA A 63 1.43 -4.85 15.10
C ALA A 63 2.07 -6.11 14.46
N ASP A 64 1.25 -6.95 13.81
CA ASP A 64 1.75 -8.12 13.09
C ASP A 64 2.64 -7.73 11.89
N LEU A 65 2.25 -6.70 11.13
CA LEU A 65 3.05 -6.21 9.99
C LEU A 65 4.35 -5.56 10.47
N GLN A 66 4.33 -4.81 11.56
CA GLN A 66 5.54 -4.27 12.19
C GLN A 66 6.50 -5.38 12.63
N ALA A 67 5.98 -6.42 13.31
CA ALA A 67 6.76 -7.57 13.68
C ALA A 67 7.33 -8.31 12.44
N LEU A 68 6.55 -8.43 11.37
CA LEU A 68 6.96 -9.04 10.11
C LEU A 68 8.16 -8.31 9.49
N VAL A 69 8.03 -6.98 9.30
CA VAL A 69 9.09 -6.21 8.65
C VAL A 69 10.32 -6.04 9.53
N ALA A 70 10.17 -6.07 10.86
CA ALA A 70 11.30 -6.09 11.79
C ALA A 70 12.08 -7.41 11.70
N ALA A 71 11.38 -8.56 11.68
CA ALA A 71 12.02 -9.86 11.58
C ALA A 71 12.60 -10.13 10.18
N HIS A 72 11.97 -9.59 9.12
CA HIS A 72 12.30 -9.88 7.73
C HIS A 72 12.34 -8.61 6.86
N PRO A 73 13.24 -7.65 7.10
CA PRO A 73 13.22 -6.32 6.50
C PRO A 73 13.42 -6.30 4.98
N SER A 74 14.00 -7.35 4.42
CA SER A 74 14.28 -7.48 2.98
C SER A 74 13.44 -8.57 2.29
N ARG A 75 12.46 -9.13 2.98
CA ARG A 75 11.66 -10.25 2.46
C ARG A 75 10.83 -9.83 1.23
N SER A 76 10.12 -8.72 1.32
CA SER A 76 9.20 -8.30 0.25
C SER A 76 8.86 -6.82 0.35
N ALA A 77 8.88 -6.13 -0.80
CA ALA A 77 8.34 -4.78 -0.91
C ALA A 77 6.84 -4.71 -0.59
N SER A 78 6.11 -5.80 -0.85
CA SER A 78 4.67 -5.87 -0.54
C SER A 78 4.39 -5.90 0.97
N ASP A 79 5.29 -6.44 1.80
CA ASP A 79 5.12 -6.42 3.25
C ASP A 79 5.18 -4.98 3.78
N TRP A 80 6.16 -4.21 3.32
CA TRP A 80 6.29 -2.79 3.64
C TRP A 80 5.13 -1.95 3.09
N PHE A 81 4.69 -2.26 1.86
CA PHE A 81 3.51 -1.61 1.27
C PHE A 81 2.26 -1.86 2.12
N ASN A 82 2.01 -3.11 2.55
CA ASN A 82 0.84 -3.44 3.36
C ASN A 82 0.88 -2.73 4.72
N LEU A 83 2.06 -2.66 5.35
CA LEU A 83 2.25 -1.88 6.58
C LEU A 83 1.94 -0.39 6.34
N ALA A 84 2.52 0.19 5.29
CA ALA A 84 2.34 1.60 4.96
C ALA A 84 0.87 1.94 4.70
N PHE A 85 0.17 1.09 3.94
CA PHE A 85 -1.24 1.26 3.63
C PHE A 85 -2.11 1.24 4.91
N MET A 86 -1.86 0.29 5.82
CA MET A 86 -2.59 0.21 7.09
C MET A 86 -2.33 1.42 8.00
N LEU A 87 -1.09 1.92 8.03
CA LEU A 87 -0.69 3.10 8.79
C LEU A 87 -1.32 4.37 8.21
N GLU A 88 -1.37 4.49 6.87
CA GLU A 88 -2.01 5.63 6.18
C GLU A 88 -3.50 5.67 6.47
N GLU A 89 -4.19 4.53 6.42
CA GLU A 89 -5.61 4.44 6.81
C GLU A 89 -5.86 4.77 8.28
N ASP A 90 -4.86 4.56 9.15
CA ASP A 90 -4.88 4.91 10.56
C ASP A 90 -4.40 6.36 10.83
N SER A 91 -4.18 7.14 9.75
CA SER A 91 -3.68 8.52 9.80
C SER A 91 -2.30 8.69 10.46
N ARG A 92 -1.50 7.64 10.53
CA ARG A 92 -0.10 7.63 11.01
C ARG A 92 0.84 7.92 9.84
N PHE A 93 0.74 9.14 9.31
CA PHE A 93 1.32 9.49 8.01
C PHE A 93 2.85 9.46 7.98
N GLU A 94 3.55 9.85 9.04
CA GLU A 94 5.01 9.80 9.10
C GLU A 94 5.54 8.37 9.08
N GLU A 95 4.86 7.46 9.77
CA GLU A 95 5.22 6.04 9.78
C GLU A 95 4.88 5.38 8.44
N ALA A 96 3.73 5.76 7.85
CA ALA A 96 3.33 5.30 6.52
C ALA A 96 4.35 5.73 5.45
N GLU A 97 4.81 6.98 5.48
CA GLU A 97 5.86 7.49 4.59
C GLU A 97 7.12 6.64 4.69
N ALA A 98 7.62 6.41 5.90
CA ALA A 98 8.83 5.62 6.12
C ALA A 98 8.67 4.20 5.53
N ALA A 99 7.52 3.57 5.74
CA ALA A 99 7.23 2.25 5.21
C ALA A 99 7.06 2.24 3.68
N PHE A 100 6.38 3.23 3.07
CA PHE A 100 6.32 3.36 1.60
C PHE A 100 7.70 3.57 0.98
N ARG A 101 8.56 4.40 1.59
CA ARG A 101 9.95 4.57 1.12
C ARG A 101 10.74 3.27 1.15
N ARG A 102 10.55 2.43 2.16
CA ARG A 102 11.16 1.10 2.20
C ARG A 102 10.61 0.18 1.11
N ALA A 103 9.30 0.23 0.84
CA ALA A 103 8.69 -0.55 -0.23
C ALA A 103 9.25 -0.18 -1.61
N VAL A 104 9.34 1.13 -1.94
CA VAL A 104 9.87 1.58 -3.23
C VAL A 104 11.38 1.37 -3.36
N ALA A 105 12.12 1.38 -2.26
CA ALA A 105 13.55 1.06 -2.24
C ALA A 105 13.81 -0.43 -2.55
N LEU A 106 12.95 -1.33 -2.04
CA LEU A 106 13.04 -2.77 -2.31
C LEU A 106 12.54 -3.12 -3.71
N ASN A 107 11.51 -2.44 -4.19
CA ASN A 107 10.99 -2.63 -5.55
C ASN A 107 10.58 -1.28 -6.16
N PRO A 108 11.47 -0.63 -6.92
CA PRO A 108 11.18 0.62 -7.62
C PRO A 108 10.08 0.53 -8.69
N GLY A 109 9.69 -0.69 -9.09
CA GLY A 109 8.60 -0.95 -10.02
C GLY A 109 7.23 -1.13 -9.35
N LEU A 110 7.13 -1.02 -8.01
CA LEU A 110 5.87 -1.15 -7.29
C LEU A 110 5.07 0.16 -7.37
N ASP A 111 4.33 0.34 -8.46
CA ASP A 111 3.56 1.53 -8.81
C ASP A 111 2.63 2.02 -7.69
N ARG A 112 1.88 1.10 -7.07
CA ARG A 112 0.97 1.42 -5.96
C ARG A 112 1.70 1.96 -4.72
N ALA A 113 2.96 1.59 -4.49
CA ALA A 113 3.73 2.15 -3.38
C ALA A 113 4.17 3.60 -3.67
N TRP A 114 4.50 3.92 -4.92
CA TRP A 114 4.74 5.30 -5.34
C TRP A 114 3.48 6.17 -5.27
N TYR A 115 2.33 5.61 -5.63
CA TYR A 115 1.04 6.28 -5.48
C TYR A 115 0.74 6.58 -4.01
N GLY A 116 0.81 5.56 -3.14
CA GLY A 116 0.59 5.72 -1.69
C GLY A 116 1.57 6.72 -1.06
N LEU A 117 2.86 6.66 -1.43
CA LEU A 117 3.86 7.65 -0.99
C LEU A 117 3.45 9.06 -1.39
N GLY A 118 3.01 9.26 -2.64
CA GLY A 118 2.54 10.55 -3.13
C GLY A 118 1.37 11.10 -2.32
N LEU A 119 0.36 10.26 -2.05
CA LEU A 119 -0.81 10.65 -1.23
C LEU A 119 -0.41 10.99 0.20
N THR A 120 0.44 10.17 0.81
CA THR A 120 0.94 10.40 2.17
C THR A 120 1.70 11.72 2.26
N LEU A 121 2.54 12.03 1.27
CA LEU A 121 3.29 13.30 1.22
C LEU A 121 2.38 14.51 1.03
N ILE A 122 1.26 14.38 0.31
CA ILE A 122 0.23 15.42 0.25
C ILE A 122 -0.35 15.67 1.65
N ARG A 123 -0.68 14.61 2.39
CA ARG A 123 -1.19 14.73 3.77
C ARG A 123 -0.19 15.41 4.71
N LEU A 124 1.10 15.14 4.50
CA LEU A 124 2.20 15.76 5.24
C LEU A 124 2.57 17.18 4.77
N GLN A 125 1.81 17.74 3.82
CA GLN A 125 2.06 19.07 3.25
C GLN A 125 3.47 19.24 2.64
N ARG A 126 3.94 18.20 1.98
CA ARG A 126 5.25 18.15 1.28
C ARG A 126 5.05 17.99 -0.23
N PRO A 127 4.52 19.04 -0.91
CA PRO A 127 4.05 18.92 -2.30
C PRO A 127 5.17 18.65 -3.29
N ASP A 128 6.40 19.14 -3.08
CA ASP A 128 7.52 18.90 -3.99
C ASP A 128 7.88 17.41 -4.07
N GLU A 129 7.91 16.75 -2.92
CA GLU A 129 8.21 15.32 -2.84
C GLU A 129 7.02 14.48 -3.34
N ALA A 130 5.79 14.93 -3.09
CA ALA A 130 4.59 14.30 -3.63
C ALA A 130 4.60 14.30 -5.16
N VAL A 131 4.98 15.43 -5.80
CA VAL A 131 5.15 15.51 -7.26
C VAL A 131 6.16 14.49 -7.76
N ALA A 132 7.31 14.33 -7.10
CA ALA A 132 8.32 13.36 -7.50
C ALA A 132 7.79 11.92 -7.43
N ALA A 133 7.11 11.56 -6.34
CA ALA A 133 6.52 10.24 -6.16
C ALA A 133 5.41 9.95 -7.18
N LEU A 134 4.50 10.92 -7.40
CA LEU A 134 3.40 10.77 -8.36
C LEU A 134 3.89 10.73 -9.81
N LYS A 135 4.92 11.48 -10.18
CA LYS A 135 5.58 11.36 -11.50
C LYS A 135 6.08 9.94 -11.70
N ARG A 136 6.75 9.37 -10.70
CA ARG A 136 7.21 7.98 -10.80
C ARG A 136 6.05 6.98 -10.94
N ASN A 137 4.94 7.20 -10.23
CA ASN A 137 3.73 6.39 -10.41
C ASN A 137 3.18 6.50 -11.84
N THR A 138 3.08 7.71 -12.42
CA THR A 138 2.57 7.91 -13.78
C THR A 138 3.49 7.33 -14.86
N GLU A 139 4.80 7.30 -14.65
CA GLU A 139 5.74 6.59 -15.54
C GLU A 139 5.51 5.07 -15.54
N LEU A 140 5.19 4.50 -14.38
CA LEU A 140 4.93 3.07 -14.24
C LEU A 140 3.52 2.68 -14.73
N GLN A 141 2.56 3.59 -14.64
CA GLN A 141 1.16 3.40 -15.01
C GLN A 141 0.65 4.54 -15.90
N PRO A 142 1.19 4.70 -17.13
CA PRO A 142 0.91 5.87 -17.98
C PRO A 142 -0.55 6.01 -18.40
N MET A 143 -1.30 4.91 -18.44
CA MET A 143 -2.72 4.89 -18.82
C MET A 143 -3.68 4.84 -17.61
N SER A 144 -3.16 4.91 -16.38
CA SER A 144 -3.99 4.97 -15.18
C SER A 144 -4.31 6.42 -14.82
N PRO A 145 -5.58 6.86 -14.80
CA PRO A 145 -5.90 8.26 -14.54
C PRO A 145 -5.64 8.71 -13.11
N TYR A 146 -5.54 7.79 -12.16
CA TYR A 146 -5.46 8.11 -10.73
C TYR A 146 -4.20 8.91 -10.36
N GLY A 147 -3.03 8.45 -10.80
CA GLY A 147 -1.75 9.13 -10.58
C GLY A 147 -1.71 10.50 -11.24
N TRP A 148 -2.17 10.58 -12.50
CA TRP A 148 -2.25 11.84 -13.25
C TRP A 148 -3.20 12.85 -12.60
N TYR A 149 -4.34 12.40 -12.10
CA TYR A 149 -5.30 13.25 -11.41
C TYR A 149 -4.69 13.88 -10.16
N GLN A 150 -4.04 13.08 -9.31
CA GLN A 150 -3.40 13.60 -8.10
C GLN A 150 -2.22 14.52 -8.44
N LEU A 151 -1.42 14.17 -9.44
CA LEU A 151 -0.31 14.99 -9.90
C LEU A 151 -0.79 16.36 -10.39
N ALA A 152 -1.88 16.40 -11.17
CA ALA A 152 -2.47 17.66 -11.64
C ALA A 152 -2.95 18.53 -10.47
N ARG A 153 -3.60 17.95 -9.48
CA ARG A 153 -4.08 18.67 -8.29
C ARG A 153 -2.92 19.28 -7.50
N VAL A 154 -1.88 18.49 -7.24
CA VAL A 154 -0.71 19.00 -6.52
C VAL A 154 0.00 20.10 -7.30
N GLN A 155 0.12 19.99 -8.63
CA GLN A 155 0.70 21.04 -9.45
C GLN A 155 -0.15 22.31 -9.43
N PHE A 156 -1.47 22.19 -9.44
CA PHE A 156 -2.36 23.32 -9.31
C PHE A 156 -2.23 24.03 -7.95
N GLU A 157 -2.18 23.26 -6.86
CA GLU A 157 -1.96 23.78 -5.49
C GLU A 157 -0.60 24.47 -5.32
N ARG A 158 0.42 24.07 -6.10
CA ARG A 158 1.74 24.68 -6.17
C ARG A 158 1.77 25.94 -7.07
N HIS A 159 0.63 26.38 -7.60
CA HIS A 159 0.53 27.48 -8.55
C HIS A 159 1.32 27.25 -9.85
N GLU A 160 1.32 26.00 -10.35
CA GLU A 160 1.96 25.58 -11.60
C GLU A 160 0.89 25.29 -12.68
N PRO A 161 0.19 26.34 -13.22
CA PRO A 161 -0.95 26.14 -14.12
C PRO A 161 -0.55 25.53 -15.46
N GLU A 162 0.64 25.80 -15.97
CA GLU A 162 1.09 25.25 -17.24
C GLU A 162 1.36 23.73 -17.15
N GLU A 163 1.94 23.27 -16.04
CA GLU A 163 2.11 21.82 -15.78
C GLU A 163 0.74 21.16 -15.61
N THR A 164 -0.18 21.79 -14.89
CA THR A 164 -1.55 21.31 -14.74
C THR A 164 -2.25 21.16 -16.09
N LYS A 165 -2.18 22.16 -16.98
CA LYS A 165 -2.74 22.11 -18.34
C LYS A 165 -2.11 21.00 -19.19
N LYS A 166 -0.80 20.78 -19.10
CA LYS A 166 -0.12 19.66 -19.79
C LYS A 166 -0.72 18.31 -19.38
N ILE A 167 -0.94 18.11 -18.09
CA ILE A 167 -1.54 16.87 -17.57
C ILE A 167 -2.99 16.73 -18.05
N ILE A 168 -3.79 17.80 -18.02
CA ILE A 168 -5.17 17.77 -18.51
C ILE A 168 -5.20 17.39 -20.00
N ARG A 169 -4.33 17.98 -20.84
CA ARG A 169 -4.20 17.60 -22.26
C ARG A 169 -3.85 16.13 -22.44
N HIS A 170 -2.93 15.63 -21.64
CA HIS A 170 -2.55 14.21 -21.67
C HIS A 170 -3.75 13.32 -21.34
N LEU A 171 -4.47 13.63 -20.26
CA LEU A 171 -5.68 12.90 -19.85
C LEU A 171 -6.78 12.93 -20.89
N LYS A 172 -6.95 14.02 -21.64
CA LYS A 172 -7.93 14.09 -22.75
C LYS A 172 -7.72 12.99 -23.79
N GLY A 173 -6.48 12.53 -23.97
CA GLY A 173 -6.13 11.49 -24.94
C GLY A 173 -6.61 10.08 -24.54
N PHE A 174 -6.85 9.80 -23.25
CA PHE A 174 -7.24 8.46 -22.82
C PHE A 174 -8.35 8.41 -21.75
N ASP A 175 -8.52 9.46 -20.93
CA ASP A 175 -9.64 9.60 -20.00
C ASP A 175 -10.23 11.02 -20.02
N PRO A 176 -11.06 11.35 -21.03
CA PRO A 176 -11.68 12.67 -21.16
C PRO A 176 -12.59 13.05 -19.98
N LYS A 177 -13.12 12.07 -19.24
CA LYS A 177 -13.99 12.33 -18.08
C LYS A 177 -13.18 12.93 -16.92
N VAL A 178 -12.04 12.33 -16.61
CA VAL A 178 -11.12 12.84 -15.58
C VAL A 178 -10.52 14.18 -16.00
N ALA A 179 -10.16 14.35 -17.27
CA ALA A 179 -9.71 15.64 -17.80
C ALA A 179 -10.76 16.75 -17.60
N LYS A 180 -12.00 16.50 -17.96
CA LYS A 180 -13.12 17.45 -17.78
C LYS A 180 -13.40 17.73 -16.29
N GLN A 181 -13.21 16.76 -15.43
CA GLN A 181 -13.32 16.96 -13.97
C GLN A 181 -12.25 17.95 -13.49
N LEU A 182 -10.99 17.75 -13.87
CA LEU A 182 -9.89 18.65 -13.53
C LEU A 182 -10.09 20.06 -14.08
N GLU A 183 -10.56 20.21 -15.32
CA GLU A 183 -10.89 21.53 -15.89
C GLU A 183 -11.92 22.28 -15.04
N ARG A 184 -12.93 21.59 -14.53
CA ARG A 184 -13.94 22.19 -13.64
C ARG A 184 -13.38 22.54 -12.26
N GLU A 185 -12.55 21.67 -11.68
CA GLU A 185 -11.98 21.86 -10.34
C GLU A 185 -10.93 22.97 -10.31
N THR A 186 -10.14 23.10 -11.39
CA THR A 186 -9.04 24.06 -11.48
C THR A 186 -9.41 25.36 -12.18
N GLY A 187 -10.50 25.38 -12.94
CA GLY A 187 -10.84 26.51 -13.82
C GLY A 187 -9.92 26.66 -15.03
N LEU A 188 -9.03 25.69 -15.27
CA LEU A 188 -8.06 25.72 -16.37
C LEU A 188 -8.61 24.95 -17.58
N ALA A 189 -8.87 25.64 -18.66
CA ALA A 189 -9.11 25.01 -19.95
C ALA A 189 -7.76 24.63 -20.61
N ALA A 190 -7.66 23.40 -21.17
CA ALA A 190 -6.43 22.88 -21.76
C ALA A 190 -6.68 22.22 -23.14
#